data_53beef04e9267b2a9033f736f357ba7f
#
_entry.id   53beef04e9267b2a9033f736f357ba7f
#
_cell.length_a   1.000
_cell.length_b   1.000
_cell.length_c   1.000
_cell.angle_alpha   90.00
_cell.angle_beta   90.00
_cell.angle_gamma   90.00
#
_symmetry.space_group_name_H-M   'P 1'
#
loop_
_entity.id
_entity.type
_entity.pdbx_description
1 polymer ?
#
loop_
_entity_poly.entity_id
_entity_poly.type
_entity_poly.pdbx_seq_one_letter_code
_entity_poly.pdbx_strand_id
1 'polypeptide(L)'
;MRAWIVWSVGLLAYIVAVLDRTTLGVSGLAAADRFGASPSVLSTFVVLQVVVYAFAQIPAGVLLDKLGSKVLIVTGAALMVAGQLTLAITTSLPTAIGARAVLGLGDALTFISVLRLVPHWFPSRRVPLVTQLTGICGQLGQVLSAVPFLAILTGDGWKVAYTSVAALGLVSIALTLSLVRDTPEGKVARDEKTDLRAILANVRTVWLTPGTRLGFFTHMGTQFSVTVFALMWGVPYLTAAQGVSAGAAGGLLSVSVVAAIVAGIVIGVLTARYPLRRSWMVLGIIASNAAIWTVVLALPSRAPLWLLTLLVVLISVGGPGSMVGFDFARTFNPRATLGTAQGMVNMGGFLASLVVMQAMGVIIGAAGGYSFSSFRIAWTVQYGVWALAVVGIIVTRRKARRAMTPEQWRYVLEGFEPG
;
A
#
# COMPACT_ATOMS: atom_id res chain seq x y z
N MET A 1 -10.99 21.15 -14.72
CA MET A 1 -9.55 21.25 -14.99
C MET A 1 -8.72 21.27 -13.71
N ARG A 2 -9.03 22.10 -12.72
CA ARG A 2 -8.27 22.25 -11.46
C ARG A 2 -8.17 20.96 -10.62
N ALA A 3 -9.25 20.16 -10.53
CA ALA A 3 -9.25 18.88 -9.82
C ALA A 3 -8.18 17.90 -10.33
N TRP A 4 -8.04 17.79 -11.66
CA TRP A 4 -7.04 16.94 -12.28
C TRP A 4 -5.61 17.44 -12.03
N ILE A 5 -5.37 18.76 -12.01
CA ILE A 5 -4.04 19.34 -11.69
C ILE A 5 -3.66 18.98 -10.26
N VAL A 6 -4.55 19.24 -9.29
CA VAL A 6 -4.29 18.93 -7.88
C VAL A 6 -4.02 17.44 -7.67
N TRP A 7 -4.84 16.59 -8.29
CA TRP A 7 -4.66 15.14 -8.23
C TRP A 7 -3.36 14.70 -8.91
N SER A 8 -3.02 15.20 -10.09
CA SER A 8 -1.79 14.82 -10.80
C SER A 8 -0.53 15.22 -10.01
N VAL A 9 -0.53 16.38 -9.36
CA VAL A 9 0.60 16.78 -8.50
C VAL A 9 0.67 15.89 -7.25
N GLY A 10 -0.45 15.60 -6.61
CA GLY A 10 -0.50 14.63 -5.52
C GLY A 10 -0.04 13.23 -5.96
N LEU A 11 -0.50 12.79 -7.14
CA LEU A 11 -0.07 11.52 -7.73
C LEU A 11 1.43 11.48 -8.01
N LEU A 12 2.02 12.57 -8.52
CA LEU A 12 3.47 12.68 -8.70
C LEU A 12 4.20 12.50 -7.35
N ALA A 13 3.73 13.16 -6.30
CA ALA A 13 4.29 12.98 -4.96
C ALA A 13 4.23 11.51 -4.51
N TYR A 14 3.13 10.82 -4.79
CA TYR A 14 3.00 9.40 -4.47
C TYR A 14 3.90 8.50 -5.34
N ILE A 15 4.06 8.80 -6.64
CA ILE A 15 5.00 8.08 -7.52
C ILE A 15 6.43 8.21 -6.99
N VAL A 16 6.83 9.42 -6.58
CA VAL A 16 8.15 9.67 -5.98
C VAL A 16 8.29 8.89 -4.66
N ALA A 17 7.25 8.85 -3.81
CA ALA A 17 7.28 8.08 -2.57
C ALA A 17 7.45 6.56 -2.82
N VAL A 18 6.81 6.02 -3.85
CA VAL A 18 6.99 4.61 -4.24
C VAL A 18 8.39 4.36 -4.82
N LEU A 19 8.93 5.30 -5.60
CA LEU A 19 10.32 5.26 -6.07
C LEU A 19 11.27 5.23 -4.86
N ASP A 20 11.14 6.15 -3.91
CA ASP A 20 11.93 6.22 -2.68
C ASP A 20 11.90 4.90 -1.89
N ARG A 21 10.72 4.32 -1.76
CA ARG A 21 10.51 3.04 -1.06
C ARG A 21 11.30 1.90 -1.68
N THR A 22 11.41 1.87 -3.00
CA THR A 22 11.92 0.74 -3.77
C THR A 22 13.40 0.88 -4.16
N THR A 23 14.02 2.05 -3.99
CA THR A 23 15.45 2.28 -4.31
C THR A 23 16.38 1.25 -3.69
N LEU A 24 16.22 0.92 -2.41
CA LEU A 24 17.13 -0.01 -1.73
C LEU A 24 16.98 -1.45 -2.21
N GLY A 25 15.76 -1.87 -2.57
CA GLY A 25 15.51 -3.19 -3.15
C GLY A 25 16.29 -3.40 -4.45
N VAL A 26 16.38 -2.35 -5.25
CA VAL A 26 17.09 -2.35 -6.53
C VAL A 26 18.61 -2.21 -6.33
N SER A 27 19.04 -1.41 -5.35
CA SER A 27 20.47 -1.17 -5.06
C SER A 27 21.10 -2.18 -4.08
N GLY A 28 20.43 -3.30 -3.80
CA GLY A 28 20.80 -4.24 -2.75
C GLY A 28 22.28 -4.71 -2.79
N LEU A 29 22.81 -5.06 -3.96
CA LEU A 29 24.23 -5.46 -4.10
C LEU A 29 25.17 -4.29 -3.79
N ALA A 30 24.90 -3.11 -4.37
CA ALA A 30 25.70 -1.92 -4.11
C ALA A 30 25.59 -1.47 -2.64
N ALA A 31 24.46 -1.70 -1.99
CA ALA A 31 24.27 -1.44 -0.56
C ALA A 31 25.06 -2.43 0.30
N ALA A 32 25.13 -3.72 -0.07
CA ALA A 32 25.95 -4.72 0.59
C ALA A 32 27.41 -4.29 0.62
N ASP A 33 27.95 -3.92 -0.53
CA ASP A 33 29.35 -3.48 -0.67
C ASP A 33 29.60 -2.18 0.10
N ARG A 34 28.70 -1.20 -0.02
CA ARG A 34 28.87 0.13 0.60
C ARG A 34 28.85 0.10 2.13
N PHE A 35 28.01 -0.73 2.72
CA PHE A 35 27.81 -0.80 4.18
C PHE A 35 28.48 -2.01 4.82
N GLY A 36 29.16 -2.86 4.05
CA GLY A 36 29.74 -4.10 4.55
C GLY A 36 28.67 -5.03 5.15
N ALA A 37 27.45 -5.01 4.59
CA ALA A 37 26.28 -5.63 5.18
C ALA A 37 25.96 -6.98 4.53
N SER A 38 25.67 -7.99 5.36
CA SER A 38 25.18 -9.28 4.85
C SER A 38 23.76 -9.14 4.26
N PRO A 39 23.35 -10.06 3.36
CA PRO A 39 21.99 -10.05 2.81
C PRO A 39 20.89 -10.06 3.87
N SER A 40 21.10 -10.71 5.01
CA SER A 40 20.16 -10.73 6.14
C SER A 40 20.03 -9.36 6.81
N VAL A 41 21.11 -8.61 6.92
CA VAL A 41 21.09 -7.24 7.44
C VAL A 41 20.35 -6.32 6.45
N LEU A 42 20.57 -6.46 5.14
CA LEU A 42 19.86 -5.67 4.14
C LEU A 42 18.35 -5.93 4.13
N SER A 43 17.93 -7.17 4.35
CA SER A 43 16.50 -7.48 4.48
C SER A 43 15.87 -6.73 5.66
N THR A 44 16.62 -6.51 6.74
CA THR A 44 16.17 -5.74 7.91
C THR A 44 15.82 -4.29 7.55
N PHE A 45 16.52 -3.68 6.60
CA PHE A 45 16.19 -2.32 6.13
C PHE A 45 14.80 -2.25 5.50
N VAL A 46 14.46 -3.23 4.66
CA VAL A 46 13.16 -3.28 3.99
C VAL A 46 12.05 -3.55 5.02
N VAL A 47 12.27 -4.52 5.88
CA VAL A 47 11.31 -4.87 6.95
C VAL A 47 11.09 -3.68 7.88
N LEU A 48 12.16 -3.02 8.35
CA LEU A 48 12.06 -1.85 9.22
C LEU A 48 11.25 -0.72 8.59
N GLN A 49 11.50 -0.41 7.32
CA GLN A 49 10.72 0.62 6.62
C GLN A 49 9.24 0.28 6.56
N VAL A 50 8.89 -0.98 6.24
CA VAL A 50 7.50 -1.43 6.17
C VAL A 50 6.85 -1.44 7.57
N VAL A 51 7.59 -1.81 8.62
CA VAL A 51 7.15 -1.72 10.02
C VAL A 51 6.84 -0.28 10.39
N VAL A 52 7.78 0.64 10.19
CA VAL A 52 7.59 2.06 10.47
C VAL A 52 6.40 2.60 9.69
N TYR A 53 6.31 2.28 8.39
CA TYR A 53 5.18 2.66 7.55
C TYR A 53 3.85 2.18 8.12
N ALA A 54 3.73 0.89 8.48
CA ALA A 54 2.50 0.31 8.99
C ALA A 54 2.04 0.96 10.31
N PHE A 55 2.95 1.14 11.25
CA PHE A 55 2.63 1.74 12.55
C PHE A 55 2.40 3.25 12.47
N ALA A 56 3.02 3.94 11.53
CA ALA A 56 2.81 5.36 11.30
C ALA A 56 1.44 5.69 10.67
N GLN A 57 0.70 4.72 10.12
CA GLN A 57 -0.55 4.98 9.40
C GLN A 57 -1.64 5.65 10.26
N ILE A 58 -1.81 5.23 11.52
CA ILE A 58 -2.80 5.85 12.41
C ILE A 58 -2.38 7.27 12.82
N PRO A 59 -1.14 7.50 13.32
CA PRO A 59 -0.65 8.87 13.56
C PRO A 59 -0.73 9.77 12.32
N ALA A 60 -0.33 9.26 11.15
CA ALA A 60 -0.42 9.99 9.88
C ALA A 60 -1.87 10.37 9.55
N GLY A 61 -2.82 9.45 9.74
CA GLY A 61 -4.25 9.71 9.55
C GLY A 61 -4.79 10.80 10.47
N VAL A 62 -4.42 10.77 11.74
CA VAL A 62 -4.77 11.82 12.73
C VAL A 62 -4.18 13.18 12.35
N LEU A 63 -2.91 13.19 11.98
CA LEU A 63 -2.24 14.41 11.51
C LEU A 63 -2.89 14.94 10.22
N LEU A 64 -3.29 14.04 9.32
CA LEU A 64 -3.97 14.39 8.08
C LEU A 64 -5.30 15.10 8.34
N ASP A 65 -6.09 14.61 9.29
CA ASP A 65 -7.36 15.24 9.67
C ASP A 65 -7.16 16.65 10.24
N LYS A 66 -6.05 16.88 10.97
CA LYS A 66 -5.73 18.17 11.59
C LYS A 66 -5.04 19.17 10.66
N LEU A 67 -4.05 18.70 9.90
CA LEU A 67 -3.14 19.58 9.15
C LEU A 67 -3.51 19.70 7.67
N GLY A 68 -4.31 18.74 7.16
CA GLY A 68 -4.69 18.66 5.76
C GLY A 68 -3.65 17.95 4.88
N SER A 69 -4.06 17.64 3.65
CA SER A 69 -3.27 16.86 2.70
C SER A 69 -2.01 17.58 2.23
N LYS A 70 -2.13 18.90 1.94
CA LYS A 70 -1.00 19.70 1.44
C LYS A 70 0.19 19.67 2.39
N VAL A 71 -0.06 19.92 3.68
CA VAL A 71 0.99 19.94 4.71
C VAL A 71 1.65 18.58 4.83
N LEU A 72 0.86 17.51 4.87
CA LEU A 72 1.39 16.16 5.04
C LEU A 72 2.18 15.68 3.82
N ILE A 73 1.74 15.98 2.61
CA ILE A 73 2.50 15.66 1.38
C ILE A 73 3.85 16.35 1.39
N VAL A 74 3.89 17.65 1.74
CA VAL A 74 5.14 18.42 1.83
C VAL A 74 6.04 17.87 2.92
N THR A 75 5.51 17.62 4.12
CA THR A 75 6.30 17.08 5.25
C THR A 75 6.82 15.68 4.92
N GLY A 76 5.97 14.81 4.33
CA GLY A 76 6.36 13.48 3.91
C GLY A 76 7.48 13.51 2.88
N ALA A 77 7.34 14.34 1.84
CA ALA A 77 8.36 14.53 0.82
C ALA A 77 9.67 15.10 1.41
N ALA A 78 9.60 16.03 2.35
CA ALA A 78 10.78 16.60 3.01
C ALA A 78 11.53 15.53 3.85
N LEU A 79 10.81 14.68 4.58
CA LEU A 79 11.40 13.55 5.30
C LEU A 79 12.06 12.57 4.34
N MET A 80 11.42 12.26 3.20
CA MET A 80 11.98 11.37 2.20
C MET A 80 13.23 11.96 1.54
N VAL A 81 13.22 13.25 1.19
CA VAL A 81 14.40 13.96 0.70
C VAL A 81 15.55 13.90 1.70
N ALA A 82 15.29 14.17 2.98
CA ALA A 82 16.31 14.08 4.03
C ALA A 82 16.88 12.66 4.16
N GLY A 83 16.02 11.64 4.14
CA GLY A 83 16.43 10.24 4.16
C GLY A 83 17.26 9.84 2.95
N GLN A 84 16.88 10.23 1.74
CA GLN A 84 17.62 9.94 0.51
C GLN A 84 18.98 10.66 0.47
N LEU A 85 19.04 11.93 0.87
CA LEU A 85 20.32 12.66 0.97
C LEU A 85 21.24 12.04 2.01
N THR A 86 20.71 11.59 3.15
CA THR A 86 21.47 10.85 4.15
C THR A 86 22.03 9.56 3.58
N LEU A 87 21.22 8.77 2.87
CA LEU A 87 21.69 7.54 2.20
C LEU A 87 22.71 7.83 1.11
N ALA A 88 22.60 8.95 0.38
CA ALA A 88 23.53 9.33 -0.67
C ALA A 88 24.96 9.51 -0.14
N ILE A 89 25.12 10.05 1.08
CA ILE A 89 26.43 10.43 1.63
C ILE A 89 26.96 9.46 2.68
N THR A 90 26.10 8.76 3.44
CA THR A 90 26.54 7.91 4.53
C THR A 90 27.22 6.63 4.05
N THR A 91 28.23 6.18 4.84
CA THR A 91 28.82 4.84 4.77
C THR A 91 28.55 4.05 6.04
N SER A 92 27.92 4.67 7.04
CA SER A 92 27.61 4.07 8.32
C SER A 92 26.30 3.27 8.25
N LEU A 93 26.34 1.99 8.58
CA LEU A 93 25.19 1.10 8.63
C LEU A 93 24.07 1.60 9.59
N PRO A 94 24.36 2.01 10.85
CA PRO A 94 23.32 2.53 11.73
C PRO A 94 22.66 3.80 11.19
N THR A 95 23.42 4.70 10.58
CA THR A 95 22.89 5.92 9.97
C THR A 95 21.97 5.58 8.78
N ALA A 96 22.34 4.59 7.96
CA ALA A 96 21.51 4.14 6.85
C ALA A 96 20.20 3.51 7.34
N ILE A 97 20.22 2.73 8.43
CA ILE A 97 19.02 2.20 9.08
C ILE A 97 18.10 3.34 9.56
N GLY A 98 18.66 4.34 10.23
CA GLY A 98 17.92 5.54 10.66
C GLY A 98 17.29 6.30 9.48
N ALA A 99 18.04 6.47 8.39
CA ALA A 99 17.54 7.10 7.17
C ALA A 99 16.36 6.34 6.56
N ARG A 100 16.36 4.99 6.59
CA ARG A 100 15.25 4.16 6.12
C ARG A 100 14.02 4.29 7.01
N ALA A 101 14.19 4.44 8.32
CA ALA A 101 13.07 4.73 9.22
C ALA A 101 12.43 6.09 8.91
N VAL A 102 13.23 7.11 8.66
CA VAL A 102 12.77 8.46 8.25
C VAL A 102 12.02 8.39 6.91
N LEU A 103 12.55 7.64 5.93
CA LEU A 103 11.87 7.38 4.66
C LEU A 103 10.51 6.72 4.87
N GLY A 104 10.42 5.71 5.75
CA GLY A 104 9.17 5.02 6.08
C GLY A 104 8.13 5.95 6.70
N LEU A 105 8.55 6.88 7.57
CA LEU A 105 7.67 7.92 8.13
C LEU A 105 7.15 8.86 7.04
N GLY A 106 8.03 9.36 6.17
CA GLY A 106 7.66 10.26 5.07
C GLY A 106 6.68 9.61 4.09
N ASP A 107 6.92 8.37 3.74
CA ASP A 107 6.09 7.55 2.88
C ASP A 107 4.67 7.33 3.48
N ALA A 108 4.58 7.07 4.79
CA ALA A 108 3.31 6.90 5.49
C ALA A 108 2.42 8.15 5.44
N LEU A 109 3.01 9.35 5.40
CA LEU A 109 2.28 10.60 5.28
C LEU A 109 1.73 10.86 3.88
N THR A 110 2.31 10.25 2.83
CA THR A 110 2.05 10.64 1.44
C THR A 110 0.79 9.99 0.88
N PHE A 111 0.70 8.65 0.89
CA PHE A 111 -0.36 7.93 0.20
C PHE A 111 -1.77 8.30 0.66
N ILE A 112 -2.04 8.25 1.97
CA ILE A 112 -3.37 8.57 2.52
C ILE A 112 -3.72 10.04 2.31
N SER A 113 -2.72 10.94 2.26
CA SER A 113 -2.92 12.36 1.98
C SER A 113 -3.37 12.60 0.55
N VAL A 114 -2.80 11.87 -0.41
CA VAL A 114 -3.22 11.93 -1.82
C VAL A 114 -4.62 11.33 -1.98
N LEU A 115 -4.90 10.20 -1.34
CA LEU A 115 -6.24 9.60 -1.36
C LEU A 115 -7.31 10.52 -0.77
N ARG A 116 -7.00 11.29 0.27
CA ARG A 116 -7.95 12.24 0.85
C ARG A 116 -8.31 13.38 -0.12
N LEU A 117 -7.40 13.81 -0.99
CA LEU A 117 -7.72 14.83 -2.01
C LEU A 117 -8.83 14.36 -2.95
N VAL A 118 -8.90 13.06 -3.27
CA VAL A 118 -9.82 12.54 -4.29
C VAL A 118 -11.29 12.88 -3.97
N PRO A 119 -11.86 12.55 -2.79
CA PRO A 119 -13.26 12.85 -2.49
C PRO A 119 -13.53 14.34 -2.27
N HIS A 120 -12.51 15.18 -2.08
CA HIS A 120 -12.70 16.63 -1.96
C HIS A 120 -12.73 17.33 -3.32
N TRP A 121 -12.12 16.73 -4.34
CA TRP A 121 -11.97 17.35 -5.66
C TRP A 121 -12.80 16.68 -6.75
N PHE A 122 -13.25 15.44 -6.56
CA PHE A 122 -13.99 14.69 -7.57
C PHE A 122 -15.41 14.34 -7.11
N PRO A 123 -16.39 14.31 -8.03
CA PRO A 123 -17.75 13.84 -7.72
C PRO A 123 -17.73 12.40 -7.21
N SER A 124 -18.59 12.07 -6.28
CA SER A 124 -18.64 10.78 -5.58
C SER A 124 -18.64 9.57 -6.50
N ARG A 125 -19.29 9.64 -7.67
CA ARG A 125 -19.32 8.58 -8.68
C ARG A 125 -17.93 8.31 -9.31
N ARG A 126 -17.03 9.29 -9.36
CA ARG A 126 -15.68 9.14 -9.92
C ARG A 126 -14.64 8.75 -8.89
N VAL A 127 -14.92 8.95 -7.60
CA VAL A 127 -13.96 8.69 -6.52
C VAL A 127 -13.41 7.26 -6.55
N PRO A 128 -14.21 6.18 -6.71
CA PRO A 128 -13.66 4.83 -6.73
C PRO A 128 -12.68 4.61 -7.86
N LEU A 129 -12.98 5.12 -9.07
CA LEU A 129 -12.09 4.99 -10.22
C LEU A 129 -10.80 5.79 -10.03
N VAL A 130 -10.88 7.06 -9.58
CA VAL A 130 -9.70 7.92 -9.37
C VAL A 130 -8.83 7.35 -8.23
N THR A 131 -9.43 6.76 -7.19
CA THR A 131 -8.71 6.04 -6.13
C THR A 131 -7.93 4.85 -6.70
N GLN A 132 -8.54 4.06 -7.59
CA GLN A 132 -7.84 2.95 -8.27
C GLN A 132 -6.70 3.47 -9.15
N LEU A 133 -6.95 4.51 -9.94
CA LEU A 133 -5.91 5.14 -10.77
C LEU A 133 -4.74 5.65 -9.92
N THR A 134 -5.01 6.20 -8.73
CA THR A 134 -3.95 6.63 -7.80
C THR A 134 -3.07 5.44 -7.41
N GLY A 135 -3.67 4.31 -7.02
CA GLY A 135 -2.93 3.10 -6.67
C GLY A 135 -2.12 2.52 -7.83
N ILE A 136 -2.74 2.41 -9.00
CA ILE A 136 -2.12 1.86 -10.22
C ILE A 136 -0.96 2.74 -10.69
N CYS A 137 -1.21 4.04 -10.87
CA CYS A 137 -0.18 4.97 -11.35
C CYS A 137 0.98 5.11 -10.34
N GLY A 138 0.71 4.94 -9.04
CA GLY A 138 1.77 4.88 -8.03
C GLY A 138 2.82 3.80 -8.31
N GLN A 139 2.42 2.67 -8.94
CA GLN A 139 3.35 1.61 -9.30
C GLN A 139 4.41 2.05 -10.35
N LEU A 140 4.19 3.15 -11.07
CA LEU A 140 5.22 3.74 -11.93
C LEU A 140 6.49 4.09 -11.15
N GLY A 141 6.39 4.40 -9.85
CA GLY A 141 7.55 4.59 -8.99
C GLY A 141 8.47 3.37 -8.91
N GLN A 142 7.90 2.16 -8.93
CA GLN A 142 8.71 0.92 -8.99
C GLN A 142 9.45 0.79 -10.33
N VAL A 143 8.80 1.17 -11.43
CA VAL A 143 9.44 1.16 -12.75
C VAL A 143 10.57 2.18 -12.80
N LEU A 144 10.36 3.36 -12.21
CA LEU A 144 11.39 4.40 -12.10
C LEU A 144 12.59 3.95 -11.27
N SER A 145 12.39 3.12 -10.24
CA SER A 145 13.50 2.55 -9.48
C SER A 145 14.22 1.43 -10.24
N ALA A 146 13.47 0.58 -10.93
CA ALA A 146 14.03 -0.58 -11.62
C ALA A 146 14.77 -0.24 -12.91
N VAL A 147 14.46 0.87 -13.57
CA VAL A 147 15.05 1.23 -14.87
C VAL A 147 15.91 2.49 -14.77
N PRO A 148 15.39 3.74 -14.68
CA PRO A 148 16.27 4.91 -14.70
C PRO A 148 17.15 5.03 -13.44
N PHE A 149 16.64 4.74 -12.24
CA PHE A 149 17.46 4.80 -11.04
C PHE A 149 18.59 3.76 -11.08
N LEU A 150 18.30 2.51 -11.48
CA LEU A 150 19.32 1.48 -11.62
C LEU A 150 20.36 1.84 -12.69
N ALA A 151 19.94 2.42 -13.82
CA ALA A 151 20.87 2.88 -14.85
C ALA A 151 21.83 3.97 -14.31
N ILE A 152 21.31 4.96 -13.57
CA ILE A 152 22.14 5.99 -12.93
C ILE A 152 23.07 5.34 -11.86
N LEU A 153 22.55 4.41 -11.07
CA LEU A 153 23.32 3.72 -10.03
C LEU A 153 24.52 2.96 -10.61
N THR A 154 24.32 2.28 -11.74
CA THR A 154 25.37 1.48 -12.38
C THR A 154 26.31 2.31 -13.24
N GLY A 155 25.85 3.42 -13.84
CA GLY A 155 26.66 4.32 -14.67
C GLY A 155 27.39 5.40 -13.89
N ASP A 156 26.67 6.14 -13.06
CA ASP A 156 27.15 7.35 -12.37
C ASP A 156 27.40 7.13 -10.86
N GLY A 157 27.03 5.95 -10.36
CA GLY A 157 27.29 5.51 -9.00
C GLY A 157 26.26 5.95 -7.95
N TRP A 158 26.49 5.45 -6.73
CA TRP A 158 25.57 5.56 -5.59
C TRP A 158 25.11 6.99 -5.27
N LYS A 159 26.08 7.92 -5.12
CA LYS A 159 25.78 9.28 -4.70
C LYS A 159 24.88 9.99 -5.71
N VAL A 160 25.17 9.87 -7.01
CA VAL A 160 24.38 10.52 -8.08
C VAL A 160 22.97 9.93 -8.13
N ALA A 161 22.83 8.60 -8.04
CA ALA A 161 21.54 7.94 -8.07
C ALA A 161 20.63 8.39 -6.91
N TYR A 162 21.13 8.40 -5.69
CA TYR A 162 20.33 8.79 -4.52
C TYR A 162 20.04 10.30 -4.45
N THR A 163 20.97 11.15 -4.90
CA THR A 163 20.72 12.60 -4.99
C THR A 163 19.73 12.97 -6.10
N SER A 164 19.71 12.23 -7.22
CA SER A 164 18.71 12.45 -8.27
C SER A 164 17.27 12.17 -7.79
N VAL A 165 17.09 11.13 -6.98
CA VAL A 165 15.79 10.83 -6.36
C VAL A 165 15.40 11.92 -5.36
N ALA A 166 16.33 12.38 -4.53
CA ALA A 166 16.10 13.52 -3.63
C ALA A 166 15.70 14.79 -4.38
N ALA A 167 16.33 15.05 -5.54
CA ALA A 167 15.97 16.19 -6.40
C ALA A 167 14.52 16.09 -6.92
N LEU A 168 14.05 14.90 -7.32
CA LEU A 168 12.65 14.67 -7.68
C LEU A 168 11.72 14.94 -6.50
N GLY A 169 12.12 14.60 -5.27
CA GLY A 169 11.41 14.93 -4.05
C GLY A 169 11.27 16.44 -3.86
N LEU A 170 12.34 17.22 -4.10
CA LEU A 170 12.30 18.68 -4.03
C LEU A 170 11.35 19.29 -5.08
N VAL A 171 11.36 18.76 -6.30
CA VAL A 171 10.39 19.16 -7.35
C VAL A 171 8.96 18.87 -6.90
N SER A 172 8.71 17.70 -6.32
CA SER A 172 7.40 17.34 -5.77
C SER A 172 6.94 18.31 -4.67
N ILE A 173 7.85 18.73 -3.77
CA ILE A 173 7.58 19.75 -2.75
C ILE A 173 7.18 21.07 -3.39
N ALA A 174 7.98 21.57 -4.34
CA ALA A 174 7.72 22.85 -5.00
C ALA A 174 6.37 22.87 -5.73
N LEU A 175 6.05 21.81 -6.47
CA LEU A 175 4.76 21.67 -7.16
C LEU A 175 3.59 21.56 -6.16
N THR A 176 3.76 20.80 -5.07
CA THR A 176 2.72 20.67 -4.04
C THR A 176 2.45 22.00 -3.35
N LEU A 177 3.48 22.75 -2.99
CA LEU A 177 3.34 24.08 -2.38
C LEU A 177 2.61 25.06 -3.30
N SER A 178 2.89 24.99 -4.60
CA SER A 178 2.35 25.93 -5.60
C SER A 178 0.93 25.59 -6.03
N LEU A 179 0.62 24.31 -6.25
CA LEU A 179 -0.58 23.90 -6.99
C LEU A 179 -1.61 23.15 -6.15
N VAL A 180 -1.19 22.44 -5.06
CA VAL A 180 -2.11 21.67 -4.23
C VAL A 180 -2.86 22.56 -3.25
N ARG A 181 -4.18 22.34 -3.17
CA ARG A 181 -5.07 22.88 -2.12
C ARG A 181 -5.87 21.72 -1.56
N ASP A 182 -6.16 21.75 -0.27
CA ASP A 182 -6.89 20.65 0.42
C ASP A 182 -8.31 20.50 -0.10
N THR A 183 -9.00 21.62 -0.35
CA THR A 183 -10.37 21.67 -0.88
C THR A 183 -10.49 22.74 -1.96
N PRO A 184 -11.53 22.70 -2.82
CA PRO A 184 -11.81 23.76 -3.78
C PRO A 184 -12.00 25.14 -3.14
N GLU A 185 -12.57 25.18 -1.93
CA GLU A 185 -12.92 26.41 -1.17
C GLU A 185 -11.75 26.94 -0.35
N GLY A 186 -10.63 26.20 -0.25
CA GLY A 186 -9.44 26.64 0.49
C GLY A 186 -9.06 25.71 1.64
N LYS A 187 -8.77 26.25 2.82
CA LYS A 187 -8.28 25.49 3.98
C LYS A 187 -9.44 24.80 4.70
N VAL A 188 -9.23 23.56 5.13
CA VAL A 188 -10.10 22.92 6.12
C VAL A 188 -10.03 23.72 7.43
N ALA A 189 -11.19 23.97 8.07
CA ALA A 189 -11.22 24.62 9.38
C ALA A 189 -10.35 23.83 10.36
N ARG A 190 -9.36 24.50 10.95
CA ARG A 190 -8.46 23.92 11.92
C ARG A 190 -9.04 24.12 13.31
N ASP A 191 -9.26 23.02 14.01
CA ASP A 191 -9.55 23.06 15.45
C ASP A 191 -8.20 23.17 16.19
N GLU A 192 -7.87 24.36 16.73
CA GLU A 192 -6.51 24.69 17.20
C GLU A 192 -6.12 24.04 18.54
N LYS A 193 -7.08 23.53 19.31
CA LYS A 193 -6.81 22.98 20.65
C LYS A 193 -7.47 21.62 20.86
N THR A 194 -6.82 20.56 20.39
CA THR A 194 -7.29 19.22 20.70
C THR A 194 -6.36 18.56 21.71
N ASP A 195 -6.83 18.31 22.94
CA ASP A 195 -6.12 17.55 23.96
C ASP A 195 -5.82 16.12 23.48
N LEU A 196 -4.73 15.52 23.96
CA LEU A 196 -4.34 14.15 23.64
C LEU A 196 -5.46 13.15 23.96
N ARG A 197 -6.21 13.38 25.06
CA ARG A 197 -7.36 12.55 25.43
C ARG A 197 -8.47 12.60 24.35
N ALA A 198 -8.73 13.79 23.81
CA ALA A 198 -9.71 13.95 22.72
C ALA A 198 -9.24 13.27 21.44
N ILE A 199 -7.95 13.28 21.13
CA ILE A 199 -7.36 12.56 19.99
C ILE A 199 -7.57 11.05 20.16
N LEU A 200 -7.22 10.51 21.34
CA LEU A 200 -7.37 9.07 21.63
C LEU A 200 -8.83 8.64 21.61
N ALA A 201 -9.74 9.47 22.16
CA ALA A 201 -11.18 9.24 22.10
C ALA A 201 -11.70 9.22 20.65
N ASN A 202 -11.22 10.15 19.81
CA ASN A 202 -11.57 10.18 18.38
C ASN A 202 -11.05 8.93 17.64
N VAL A 203 -9.79 8.55 17.84
CA VAL A 203 -9.21 7.31 17.29
C VAL A 203 -10.05 6.10 17.69
N ARG A 204 -10.43 6.00 18.98
CA ARG A 204 -11.30 4.93 19.46
C ARG A 204 -12.66 4.95 18.77
N THR A 205 -13.29 6.11 18.63
CA THR A 205 -14.60 6.27 17.98
C THR A 205 -14.54 5.84 16.51
N VAL A 206 -13.52 6.30 15.77
CA VAL A 206 -13.30 5.91 14.37
C VAL A 206 -13.09 4.40 14.24
N TRP A 207 -12.31 3.79 15.13
CA TRP A 207 -12.12 2.33 15.15
C TRP A 207 -13.42 1.57 15.49
N LEU A 208 -14.24 2.09 16.39
CA LEU A 208 -15.50 1.47 16.75
C LEU A 208 -16.57 1.60 15.66
N THR A 209 -16.39 2.50 14.70
CA THR A 209 -17.25 2.61 13.51
C THR A 209 -17.19 1.30 12.70
N PRO A 210 -18.33 0.59 12.52
CA PRO A 210 -18.32 -0.70 11.84
C PRO A 210 -17.78 -0.64 10.40
N GLY A 211 -18.01 0.49 9.72
CA GLY A 211 -17.51 0.71 8.36
C GLY A 211 -15.98 0.84 8.29
N THR A 212 -15.33 1.44 9.29
CA THR A 212 -13.86 1.50 9.38
C THR A 212 -13.28 0.11 9.54
N ARG A 213 -13.84 -0.70 10.45
CA ARG A 213 -13.41 -2.11 10.63
C ARG A 213 -13.70 -2.95 9.39
N LEU A 214 -14.80 -2.72 8.69
CA LEU A 214 -15.08 -3.36 7.42
C LEU A 214 -13.99 -3.02 6.39
N GLY A 215 -13.59 -1.76 6.29
CA GLY A 215 -12.47 -1.32 5.45
C GLY A 215 -11.14 -1.97 5.85
N PHE A 216 -10.83 -2.02 7.15
CA PHE A 216 -9.62 -2.66 7.67
C PHE A 216 -9.52 -4.14 7.27
N PHE A 217 -10.57 -4.93 7.53
CA PHE A 217 -10.58 -6.35 7.16
C PHE A 217 -10.61 -6.58 5.64
N THR A 218 -11.23 -5.66 4.88
CA THR A 218 -11.17 -5.67 3.42
C THR A 218 -9.74 -5.51 2.93
N HIS A 219 -9.05 -4.47 3.39
CA HIS A 219 -7.66 -4.19 3.01
C HIS A 219 -6.72 -5.30 3.49
N MET A 220 -6.93 -5.79 4.73
CA MET A 220 -6.20 -6.94 5.27
C MET A 220 -6.31 -8.16 4.34
N GLY A 221 -7.52 -8.60 4.02
CA GLY A 221 -7.74 -9.86 3.32
C GLY A 221 -7.35 -9.86 1.84
N THR A 222 -7.29 -8.69 1.20
CA THR A 222 -6.98 -8.58 -0.22
C THR A 222 -5.54 -8.17 -0.51
N GLN A 223 -4.97 -7.23 0.27
CA GLN A 223 -3.65 -6.65 0.00
C GLN A 223 -2.48 -7.56 0.35
N PHE A 224 -2.54 -8.29 1.47
CA PHE A 224 -1.35 -8.92 2.05
C PHE A 224 -0.69 -9.96 1.14
N SER A 225 -1.47 -10.82 0.46
CA SER A 225 -0.92 -11.93 -0.32
C SER A 225 -0.05 -11.44 -1.49
N VAL A 226 -0.54 -10.46 -2.27
CA VAL A 226 0.25 -9.86 -3.34
C VAL A 226 1.47 -9.11 -2.81
N THR A 227 1.34 -8.45 -1.66
CA THR A 227 2.47 -7.73 -1.03
C THR A 227 3.57 -8.68 -0.56
N VAL A 228 3.21 -9.77 0.10
CA VAL A 228 4.14 -10.83 0.52
C VAL A 228 4.85 -11.45 -0.68
N PHE A 229 4.09 -11.71 -1.74
CA PHE A 229 4.64 -12.26 -2.98
C PHE A 229 5.58 -11.28 -3.68
N ALA A 230 5.13 -10.04 -3.89
CA ALA A 230 5.89 -9.06 -4.66
C ALA A 230 7.15 -8.53 -3.92
N LEU A 231 7.06 -8.34 -2.61
CA LEU A 231 8.15 -7.71 -1.85
C LEU A 231 9.20 -8.69 -1.33
N MET A 232 8.84 -9.96 -1.09
CA MET A 232 9.77 -10.84 -0.38
C MET A 232 9.82 -12.28 -0.92
N TRP A 233 8.70 -13.00 -0.93
CA TRP A 233 8.73 -14.44 -1.10
C TRP A 233 8.41 -14.93 -2.51
N GLY A 234 7.92 -14.09 -3.43
CA GLY A 234 7.52 -14.52 -4.78
C GLY A 234 8.68 -14.99 -5.63
N VAL A 235 9.75 -14.19 -5.75
CA VAL A 235 10.93 -14.58 -6.55
C VAL A 235 11.60 -15.83 -5.99
N PRO A 236 11.95 -15.92 -4.69
CA PRO A 236 12.48 -17.15 -4.12
C PRO A 236 11.58 -18.37 -4.30
N TYR A 237 10.26 -18.19 -4.17
CA TYR A 237 9.29 -19.25 -4.41
C TYR A 237 9.31 -19.72 -5.86
N LEU A 238 9.25 -18.83 -6.83
CA LEU A 238 9.26 -19.16 -8.26
C LEU A 238 10.57 -19.83 -8.68
N THR A 239 11.71 -19.31 -8.20
CA THR A 239 13.02 -19.82 -8.63
C THR A 239 13.45 -21.07 -7.86
N ALA A 240 13.53 -20.99 -6.53
CA ALA A 240 14.07 -22.08 -5.73
C ALA A 240 13.06 -23.22 -5.53
N ALA A 241 11.78 -22.93 -5.30
CA ALA A 241 10.78 -23.97 -5.08
C ALA A 241 10.18 -24.51 -6.39
N GLN A 242 9.78 -23.62 -7.29
CA GLN A 242 9.12 -24.02 -8.54
C GLN A 242 10.08 -24.28 -9.71
N GLY A 243 11.37 -23.90 -9.58
CA GLY A 243 12.38 -24.13 -10.61
C GLY A 243 12.21 -23.26 -11.87
N VAL A 244 11.51 -22.15 -11.74
CA VAL A 244 11.32 -21.15 -12.82
C VAL A 244 12.63 -20.39 -13.00
N SER A 245 13.05 -20.11 -14.23
CA SER A 245 14.24 -19.30 -14.49
C SER A 245 14.04 -17.87 -14.00
N ALA A 246 15.11 -17.18 -13.64
CA ALA A 246 15.06 -15.78 -13.17
C ALA A 246 14.37 -14.86 -14.19
N GLY A 247 14.64 -15.06 -15.48
CA GLY A 247 13.98 -14.30 -16.55
C GLY A 247 12.45 -14.53 -16.60
N ALA A 248 12.00 -15.78 -16.49
CA ALA A 248 10.58 -16.10 -16.48
C ALA A 248 9.90 -15.61 -15.18
N ALA A 249 10.59 -15.65 -14.02
CA ALA A 249 10.08 -15.08 -12.78
C ALA A 249 9.90 -13.54 -12.90
N GLY A 250 10.84 -12.84 -13.50
CA GLY A 250 10.71 -11.42 -13.82
C GLY A 250 9.54 -11.14 -14.78
N GLY A 251 9.35 -11.99 -15.79
CA GLY A 251 8.20 -11.95 -16.69
C GLY A 251 6.86 -12.08 -15.95
N LEU A 252 6.77 -13.02 -15.00
CA LEU A 252 5.57 -13.20 -14.16
C LEU A 252 5.28 -11.97 -13.29
N LEU A 253 6.30 -11.31 -12.76
CA LEU A 253 6.10 -10.05 -12.03
C LEU A 253 5.57 -8.94 -12.95
N SER A 254 6.02 -8.89 -14.20
CA SER A 254 5.47 -7.95 -15.20
C SER A 254 3.99 -8.25 -15.51
N VAL A 255 3.63 -9.53 -15.65
CA VAL A 255 2.23 -9.97 -15.78
C VAL A 255 1.39 -9.52 -14.58
N SER A 256 1.95 -9.62 -13.37
CA SER A 256 1.30 -9.11 -12.13
C SER A 256 0.90 -7.64 -12.23
N VAL A 257 1.79 -6.80 -12.73
CA VAL A 257 1.51 -5.36 -12.89
C VAL A 257 0.39 -5.13 -13.90
N VAL A 258 0.44 -5.79 -15.06
CA VAL A 258 -0.61 -5.67 -16.09
C VAL A 258 -1.96 -6.14 -15.55
N ALA A 259 -1.98 -7.29 -14.87
CA ALA A 259 -3.20 -7.82 -14.24
C ALA A 259 -3.78 -6.85 -13.20
N ALA A 260 -2.94 -6.24 -12.38
CA ALA A 260 -3.37 -5.24 -11.40
C ALA A 260 -3.95 -3.98 -12.07
N ILE A 261 -3.37 -3.52 -13.17
CA ILE A 261 -3.90 -2.37 -13.93
C ILE A 261 -5.31 -2.67 -14.45
N VAL A 262 -5.48 -3.79 -15.13
CA VAL A 262 -6.78 -4.20 -15.69
C VAL A 262 -7.81 -4.39 -14.58
N ALA A 263 -7.44 -5.13 -13.53
CA ALA A 263 -8.32 -5.36 -12.37
C ALA A 263 -8.72 -4.05 -11.69
N GLY A 264 -7.81 -3.10 -11.56
CA GLY A 264 -8.08 -1.81 -10.92
C GLY A 264 -9.13 -1.00 -11.66
N ILE A 265 -9.06 -0.93 -12.99
CA ILE A 265 -10.07 -0.26 -13.80
C ILE A 265 -11.44 -0.94 -13.62
N VAL A 266 -11.49 -2.27 -13.73
CA VAL A 266 -12.72 -3.05 -13.58
C VAL A 266 -13.31 -2.89 -12.17
N ILE A 267 -12.51 -3.05 -11.13
CA ILE A 267 -12.95 -2.91 -9.73
C ILE A 267 -13.42 -1.48 -9.45
N GLY A 268 -12.73 -0.46 -9.97
CA GLY A 268 -13.13 0.94 -9.82
C GLY A 268 -14.52 1.20 -10.41
N VAL A 269 -14.79 0.70 -11.62
CA VAL A 269 -16.09 0.82 -12.27
C VAL A 269 -17.18 0.02 -11.52
N LEU A 270 -16.88 -1.23 -11.14
CA LEU A 270 -17.84 -2.09 -10.41
C LEU A 270 -18.17 -1.52 -9.02
N THR A 271 -17.19 -0.96 -8.33
CA THR A 271 -17.37 -0.33 -7.02
C THR A 271 -18.28 0.89 -7.11
N ALA A 272 -18.12 1.70 -8.16
CA ALA A 272 -18.99 2.85 -8.41
C ALA A 272 -20.42 2.42 -8.81
N ARG A 273 -20.54 1.39 -9.67
CA ARG A 273 -21.83 0.94 -10.21
C ARG A 273 -22.64 0.12 -9.21
N TYR A 274 -21.99 -0.67 -8.36
CA TYR A 274 -22.65 -1.59 -7.43
C TYR A 274 -22.18 -1.40 -5.98
N PRO A 275 -22.40 -0.23 -5.37
CA PRO A 275 -21.85 0.12 -4.06
C PRO A 275 -22.31 -0.81 -2.92
N LEU A 276 -23.52 -1.39 -3.01
CA LEU A 276 -24.01 -2.36 -2.04
C LEU A 276 -23.40 -3.76 -2.19
N ARG A 277 -22.77 -4.06 -3.34
CA ARG A 277 -22.16 -5.36 -3.62
C ARG A 277 -20.64 -5.39 -3.37
N ARG A 278 -20.03 -4.27 -2.97
CA ARG A 278 -18.57 -4.15 -2.70
C ARG A 278 -18.02 -5.27 -1.82
N SER A 279 -18.71 -5.61 -0.72
CA SER A 279 -18.26 -6.67 0.19
C SER A 279 -18.27 -8.07 -0.45
N TRP A 280 -19.24 -8.35 -1.33
CA TRP A 280 -19.27 -9.62 -2.06
C TRP A 280 -18.15 -9.72 -3.09
N MET A 281 -17.83 -8.62 -3.77
CA MET A 281 -16.70 -8.54 -4.68
C MET A 281 -15.38 -8.82 -3.94
N VAL A 282 -15.18 -8.22 -2.77
CA VAL A 282 -14.02 -8.45 -1.91
C VAL A 282 -13.92 -9.91 -1.47
N LEU A 283 -15.03 -10.50 -1.00
CA LEU A 283 -15.08 -11.92 -0.62
C LEU A 283 -14.78 -12.85 -1.80
N GLY A 284 -15.25 -12.49 -3.00
CA GLY A 284 -14.92 -13.22 -4.24
C GLY A 284 -13.42 -13.16 -4.57
N ILE A 285 -12.77 -12.00 -4.39
CA ILE A 285 -11.32 -11.84 -4.57
C ILE A 285 -10.55 -12.70 -3.56
N ILE A 286 -10.94 -12.67 -2.29
CA ILE A 286 -10.31 -13.52 -1.26
C ILE A 286 -10.49 -15.00 -1.60
N ALA A 287 -11.70 -15.39 -1.98
CA ALA A 287 -12.01 -16.78 -2.34
C ALA A 287 -11.21 -17.24 -3.56
N SER A 288 -11.07 -16.40 -4.61
CA SER A 288 -10.28 -16.75 -5.79
C SER A 288 -8.79 -16.90 -5.46
N ASN A 289 -8.24 -16.01 -4.60
CA ASN A 289 -6.87 -16.11 -4.13
C ASN A 289 -6.64 -17.39 -3.30
N ALA A 290 -7.52 -17.69 -2.37
CA ALA A 290 -7.44 -18.89 -1.57
C ALA A 290 -7.56 -20.15 -2.43
N ALA A 291 -8.48 -20.18 -3.38
CA ALA A 291 -8.70 -21.30 -4.27
C ALA A 291 -7.48 -21.59 -5.15
N ILE A 292 -6.92 -20.59 -5.81
CA ILE A 292 -5.74 -20.79 -6.68
C ILE A 292 -4.51 -21.24 -5.88
N TRP A 293 -4.29 -20.67 -4.70
CA TRP A 293 -3.23 -21.13 -3.81
C TRP A 293 -3.45 -22.59 -3.37
N THR A 294 -4.70 -22.95 -3.03
CA THR A 294 -5.03 -24.33 -2.67
C THR A 294 -4.70 -25.29 -3.81
N VAL A 295 -5.07 -24.96 -5.05
CA VAL A 295 -4.75 -25.77 -6.22
C VAL A 295 -3.23 -25.96 -6.37
N VAL A 296 -2.48 -24.86 -6.30
CA VAL A 296 -1.01 -24.90 -6.46
C VAL A 296 -0.32 -25.68 -5.32
N LEU A 297 -0.76 -25.46 -4.08
CA LEU A 297 -0.17 -26.14 -2.90
C LEU A 297 -0.58 -27.60 -2.78
N ALA A 298 -1.70 -28.02 -3.39
CA ALA A 298 -2.14 -29.41 -3.42
C ALA A 298 -1.34 -30.27 -4.40
N LEU A 299 -0.63 -29.68 -5.35
CA LEU A 299 0.18 -30.43 -6.29
C LEU A 299 1.31 -31.19 -5.58
N PRO A 300 1.58 -32.46 -5.97
CA PRO A 300 2.66 -33.24 -5.40
C PRO A 300 4.05 -32.81 -5.92
N SER A 301 4.08 -32.07 -7.03
CA SER A 301 5.29 -31.62 -7.74
C SER A 301 5.16 -30.14 -8.15
N ARG A 302 6.21 -29.64 -8.80
CA ARG A 302 6.23 -28.27 -9.33
C ARG A 302 5.06 -27.99 -10.24
N ALA A 303 4.45 -26.83 -10.06
CA ALA A 303 3.33 -26.40 -10.88
C ALA A 303 3.78 -26.02 -12.30
N PRO A 304 3.00 -26.32 -13.34
CA PRO A 304 3.30 -25.86 -14.69
C PRO A 304 3.21 -24.33 -14.79
N LEU A 305 3.98 -23.76 -15.72
CA LEU A 305 4.11 -22.29 -15.85
C LEU A 305 2.77 -21.59 -16.06
N TRP A 306 1.85 -22.16 -16.82
CA TRP A 306 0.51 -21.59 -17.02
C TRP A 306 -0.28 -21.43 -15.71
N LEU A 307 -0.14 -22.41 -14.79
CA LEU A 307 -0.81 -22.38 -13.49
C LEU A 307 -0.17 -21.33 -12.55
N LEU A 308 1.16 -21.18 -12.60
CA LEU A 308 1.88 -20.12 -11.91
C LEU A 308 1.51 -18.74 -12.48
N THR A 309 1.31 -18.63 -13.79
CA THR A 309 0.81 -17.41 -14.42
C THR A 309 -0.60 -17.06 -13.92
N LEU A 310 -1.50 -18.06 -13.88
CA LEU A 310 -2.85 -17.87 -13.34
C LEU A 310 -2.84 -17.48 -11.86
N LEU A 311 -1.97 -18.11 -11.05
CA LEU A 311 -1.74 -17.74 -9.66
C LEU A 311 -1.37 -16.26 -9.56
N VAL A 312 -0.36 -15.84 -10.31
CA VAL A 312 0.13 -14.45 -10.29
C VAL A 312 -0.95 -13.46 -10.72
N VAL A 313 -1.71 -13.77 -11.77
CA VAL A 313 -2.83 -12.95 -12.23
C VAL A 313 -3.89 -12.78 -11.13
N LEU A 314 -4.31 -13.88 -10.49
CA LEU A 314 -5.37 -13.85 -9.48
C LEU A 314 -4.95 -13.13 -8.20
N ILE A 315 -3.73 -13.37 -7.70
CA ILE A 315 -3.27 -12.67 -6.49
C ILE A 315 -3.08 -11.17 -6.74
N SER A 316 -2.75 -10.79 -7.98
CA SER A 316 -2.54 -9.37 -8.34
C SER A 316 -3.83 -8.55 -8.29
N VAL A 317 -5.00 -9.19 -8.42
CA VAL A 317 -6.31 -8.55 -8.21
C VAL A 317 -6.48 -8.06 -6.77
N GLY A 318 -5.74 -8.65 -5.83
CA GLY A 318 -5.79 -8.30 -4.41
C GLY A 318 -5.40 -6.85 -4.12
N GLY A 319 -4.38 -6.31 -4.82
CA GLY A 319 -3.96 -4.91 -4.69
C GLY A 319 -5.12 -3.93 -4.98
N PRO A 320 -5.67 -3.92 -6.19
CA PRO A 320 -6.86 -3.14 -6.51
C PRO A 320 -8.07 -3.46 -5.61
N GLY A 321 -8.26 -4.73 -5.25
CA GLY A 321 -9.32 -5.15 -4.32
C GLY A 321 -9.23 -4.46 -2.96
N SER A 322 -8.04 -4.17 -2.49
CA SER A 322 -7.80 -3.51 -1.21
C SER A 322 -8.28 -2.05 -1.19
N MET A 323 -8.26 -1.37 -2.34
CA MET A 323 -8.74 0.01 -2.47
C MET A 323 -10.23 0.16 -2.11
N VAL A 324 -11.02 -0.91 -2.22
CA VAL A 324 -12.42 -0.93 -1.77
C VAL A 324 -12.53 -0.67 -0.26
N GLY A 325 -11.50 -0.98 0.52
CA GLY A 325 -11.41 -0.66 1.94
C GLY A 325 -11.48 0.84 2.21
N PHE A 326 -10.82 1.66 1.40
CA PHE A 326 -10.88 3.12 1.51
C PHE A 326 -12.25 3.68 1.14
N ASP A 327 -12.96 3.02 0.23
CA ASP A 327 -14.33 3.37 -0.11
C ASP A 327 -15.29 3.11 1.07
N PHE A 328 -15.07 2.04 1.86
CA PHE A 328 -15.81 1.85 3.10
C PHE A 328 -15.46 2.92 4.13
N ALA A 329 -14.18 3.26 4.32
CA ALA A 329 -13.79 4.36 5.21
C ALA A 329 -14.54 5.65 4.85
N ARG A 330 -14.57 6.01 3.57
CA ARG A 330 -15.26 7.21 3.07
C ARG A 330 -16.78 7.17 3.26
N THR A 331 -17.40 6.01 3.07
CA THR A 331 -18.86 5.87 3.16
C THR A 331 -19.39 6.00 4.60
N PHE A 332 -18.59 5.57 5.58
CA PHE A 332 -19.05 5.42 6.97
C PHE A 332 -18.42 6.40 7.96
N ASN A 333 -17.52 7.25 7.54
CA ASN A 333 -16.89 8.24 8.40
C ASN A 333 -17.13 9.67 7.88
N PRO A 334 -17.30 10.65 8.78
CA PRO A 334 -17.33 12.06 8.42
C PRO A 334 -16.03 12.51 7.76
N ARG A 335 -16.09 13.56 6.95
CA ARG A 335 -14.89 14.14 6.30
C ARG A 335 -13.82 14.56 7.29
N ALA A 336 -14.21 15.01 8.49
CA ALA A 336 -13.31 15.45 9.55
C ALA A 336 -12.42 14.33 10.12
N THR A 337 -12.83 13.05 10.01
CA THR A 337 -12.11 11.89 10.54
C THR A 337 -11.68 10.90 9.46
N LEU A 338 -11.81 11.31 8.20
CA LEU A 338 -11.55 10.43 7.06
C LEU A 338 -10.08 10.00 6.98
N GLY A 339 -9.14 10.88 7.30
CA GLY A 339 -7.71 10.56 7.32
C GLY A 339 -7.38 9.47 8.35
N THR A 340 -7.91 9.61 9.57
CA THR A 340 -7.77 8.60 10.63
C THR A 340 -8.36 7.25 10.19
N ALA A 341 -9.54 7.24 9.58
CA ALA A 341 -10.16 6.02 9.08
C ALA A 341 -9.34 5.37 7.95
N GLN A 342 -8.84 6.16 7.01
CA GLN A 342 -7.98 5.69 5.92
C GLN A 342 -6.65 5.12 6.43
N GLY A 343 -6.03 5.76 7.41
CA GLY A 343 -4.82 5.25 8.07
C GLY A 343 -5.06 3.89 8.71
N MET A 344 -6.16 3.72 9.45
CA MET A 344 -6.53 2.42 10.04
C MET A 344 -6.75 1.34 8.97
N VAL A 345 -7.45 1.68 7.89
CA VAL A 345 -7.68 0.74 6.77
C VAL A 345 -6.37 0.31 6.16
N ASN A 346 -5.47 1.26 5.87
CA ASN A 346 -4.19 0.97 5.23
C ASN A 346 -3.29 0.09 6.12
N MET A 347 -3.30 0.32 7.43
CA MET A 347 -2.55 -0.49 8.38
C MET A 347 -2.93 -1.98 8.30
N GLY A 348 -4.20 -2.32 8.03
CA GLY A 348 -4.68 -3.71 8.03
C GLY A 348 -3.90 -4.63 7.09
N GLY A 349 -3.70 -4.22 5.84
CA GLY A 349 -2.99 -5.04 4.85
C GLY A 349 -1.49 -5.14 5.11
N PHE A 350 -0.86 -4.04 5.51
CA PHE A 350 0.58 -4.04 5.80
C PHE A 350 0.92 -4.83 7.07
N LEU A 351 0.09 -4.73 8.12
CA LEU A 351 0.26 -5.53 9.33
C LEU A 351 0.14 -7.04 9.01
N ALA A 352 -0.86 -7.42 8.23
CA ALA A 352 -1.01 -8.81 7.79
C ALA A 352 0.18 -9.28 6.94
N SER A 353 0.66 -8.42 6.04
CA SER A 353 1.85 -8.73 5.22
C SER A 353 3.08 -8.98 6.09
N LEU A 354 3.33 -8.12 7.09
CA LEU A 354 4.45 -8.27 8.03
C LEU A 354 4.35 -9.59 8.80
N VAL A 355 3.18 -9.90 9.34
CA VAL A 355 2.97 -11.15 10.10
C VAL A 355 3.23 -12.36 9.22
N VAL A 356 2.69 -12.38 8.00
CA VAL A 356 2.88 -13.51 7.07
C VAL A 356 4.32 -13.61 6.59
N MET A 357 4.98 -12.49 6.24
CA MET A 357 6.38 -12.48 5.84
C MET A 357 7.29 -13.11 6.91
N GLN A 358 7.09 -12.71 8.18
CA GLN A 358 7.88 -13.21 9.30
C GLN A 358 7.57 -14.69 9.61
N ALA A 359 6.30 -15.06 9.65
CA ALA A 359 5.91 -16.44 9.89
C ALA A 359 6.47 -17.38 8.81
N MET A 360 6.40 -16.99 7.54
CA MET A 360 7.01 -17.75 6.44
C MET A 360 8.54 -17.87 6.61
N GLY A 361 9.22 -16.77 6.98
CA GLY A 361 10.65 -16.78 7.22
C GLY A 361 11.06 -17.78 8.32
N VAL A 362 10.33 -17.80 9.43
CA VAL A 362 10.55 -18.76 10.52
C VAL A 362 10.32 -20.21 10.06
N ILE A 363 9.24 -20.46 9.34
CA ILE A 363 8.92 -21.81 8.83
C ILE A 363 9.96 -22.29 7.83
N ILE A 364 10.36 -21.45 6.88
CA ILE A 364 11.37 -21.80 5.86
C ILE A 364 12.72 -22.06 6.54
N GLY A 365 13.12 -21.26 7.52
CA GLY A 365 14.34 -21.45 8.29
C GLY A 365 14.32 -22.76 9.08
N ALA A 366 13.24 -23.04 9.80
CA ALA A 366 13.07 -24.28 10.57
C ALA A 366 13.00 -25.52 9.68
N ALA A 367 12.53 -25.39 8.43
CA ALA A 367 12.45 -26.48 7.46
C ALA A 367 13.75 -26.71 6.65
N GLY A 368 14.85 -26.09 7.02
CA GLY A 368 16.17 -26.27 6.40
C GLY A 368 16.44 -25.43 5.16
N GLY A 369 15.69 -24.35 4.96
CA GLY A 369 15.92 -23.36 3.90
C GLY A 369 14.99 -23.49 2.69
N TYR A 370 15.44 -22.98 1.55
CA TYR A 370 14.64 -22.83 0.34
C TYR A 370 14.47 -24.18 -0.38
N SER A 371 13.31 -24.79 -0.19
CA SER A 371 12.91 -26.03 -0.89
C SER A 371 11.44 -25.98 -1.30
N PHE A 372 11.03 -26.85 -2.20
CA PHE A 372 9.64 -27.02 -2.58
C PHE A 372 8.73 -27.28 -1.37
N SER A 373 9.16 -28.20 -0.49
CA SER A 373 8.41 -28.58 0.71
C SER A 373 8.32 -27.45 1.74
N SER A 374 9.43 -26.73 1.98
CA SER A 374 9.45 -25.60 2.92
C SER A 374 8.47 -24.48 2.51
N PHE A 375 8.51 -24.12 1.23
CA PHE A 375 7.59 -23.11 0.71
C PHE A 375 6.14 -23.58 0.68
N ARG A 376 5.90 -24.86 0.41
CA ARG A 376 4.56 -25.46 0.44
C ARG A 376 3.92 -25.31 1.83
N ILE A 377 4.68 -25.55 2.89
CA ILE A 377 4.21 -25.36 4.26
C ILE A 377 4.10 -23.86 4.58
N ALA A 378 5.11 -23.05 4.25
CA ALA A 378 5.14 -21.64 4.60
C ALA A 378 3.95 -20.86 4.01
N TRP A 379 3.58 -21.12 2.76
CA TRP A 379 2.43 -20.46 2.13
C TRP A 379 1.07 -20.82 2.77
N THR A 380 0.97 -21.88 3.59
CA THR A 380 -0.30 -22.19 4.29
C THR A 380 -0.65 -21.17 5.37
N VAL A 381 0.30 -20.40 5.90
CA VAL A 381 0.06 -19.36 6.92
C VAL A 381 -0.97 -18.34 6.47
N GLN A 382 -1.02 -18.03 5.18
CA GLN A 382 -1.95 -17.02 4.64
C GLN A 382 -3.43 -17.38 4.83
N TYR A 383 -3.78 -18.67 4.95
CA TYR A 383 -5.16 -19.08 5.19
C TYR A 383 -5.71 -18.58 6.53
N GLY A 384 -4.88 -18.49 7.56
CA GLY A 384 -5.27 -17.90 8.85
C GLY A 384 -5.66 -16.43 8.71
N VAL A 385 -4.92 -15.66 7.91
CA VAL A 385 -5.23 -14.26 7.63
C VAL A 385 -6.52 -14.12 6.82
N TRP A 386 -6.72 -14.94 5.79
CA TRP A 386 -7.97 -14.93 5.02
C TRP A 386 -9.17 -15.33 5.87
N ALA A 387 -9.05 -16.34 6.72
CA ALA A 387 -10.13 -16.74 7.63
C ALA A 387 -10.52 -15.58 8.56
N LEU A 388 -9.53 -14.92 9.20
CA LEU A 388 -9.76 -13.76 10.05
C LEU A 388 -10.40 -12.61 9.27
N ALA A 389 -9.92 -12.30 8.06
CA ALA A 389 -10.45 -11.24 7.22
C ALA A 389 -11.90 -11.53 6.79
N VAL A 390 -12.21 -12.75 6.35
CA VAL A 390 -13.57 -13.16 5.95
C VAL A 390 -14.55 -13.03 7.12
N VAL A 391 -14.19 -13.55 8.30
CA VAL A 391 -15.01 -13.41 9.51
C VAL A 391 -15.20 -11.93 9.85
N GLY A 392 -14.12 -11.15 9.85
CA GLY A 392 -14.15 -9.71 10.10
C GLY A 392 -15.06 -8.97 9.12
N ILE A 393 -14.96 -9.25 7.82
CA ILE A 393 -15.80 -8.65 6.77
C ILE A 393 -17.27 -8.99 6.99
N ILE A 394 -17.61 -10.26 7.23
CA ILE A 394 -19.01 -10.70 7.39
C ILE A 394 -19.63 -10.04 8.62
N VAL A 395 -18.94 -10.05 9.76
CA VAL A 395 -19.43 -9.49 11.02
C VAL A 395 -19.59 -7.97 10.91
N THR A 396 -18.56 -7.29 10.43
CA THR A 396 -18.56 -5.82 10.37
C THR A 396 -19.52 -5.30 9.29
N ARG A 397 -19.66 -5.99 8.16
CA ARG A 397 -20.65 -5.67 7.12
C ARG A 397 -22.08 -5.70 7.67
N ARG A 398 -22.43 -6.74 8.45
CA ARG A 398 -23.77 -6.83 9.06
C ARG A 398 -24.02 -5.64 10.00
N LYS A 399 -23.03 -5.29 10.84
CA LYS A 399 -23.09 -4.16 11.76
C LYS A 399 -23.15 -2.81 11.02
N ALA A 400 -22.32 -2.63 10.00
CA ALA A 400 -22.26 -1.41 9.21
C ALA A 400 -23.61 -1.15 8.50
N ARG A 401 -24.22 -2.16 7.87
CA ARG A 401 -25.51 -2.01 7.21
C ARG A 401 -26.66 -1.67 8.17
N ARG A 402 -26.66 -2.22 9.38
CA ARG A 402 -27.66 -1.90 10.40
C ARG A 402 -27.52 -0.47 10.97
N ALA A 403 -26.29 0.06 10.93
CA ALA A 403 -25.97 1.38 11.45
C ALA A 403 -26.02 2.49 10.39
N MET A 404 -26.37 2.18 9.13
CA MET A 404 -26.45 3.19 8.07
C MET A 404 -27.57 4.18 8.32
N THR A 405 -27.22 5.47 8.29
CA THR A 405 -28.18 6.56 8.34
C THR A 405 -28.95 6.71 7.02
N PRO A 406 -30.13 7.37 7.00
CA PRO A 406 -30.85 7.67 5.75
C PRO A 406 -29.99 8.44 4.74
N GLU A 407 -29.08 9.32 5.18
CA GLU A 407 -28.17 10.06 4.33
C GLU A 407 -27.12 9.15 3.71
N GLN A 408 -26.54 8.23 4.49
CA GLN A 408 -25.60 7.23 3.98
C GLN A 408 -26.28 6.28 2.98
N TRP A 409 -27.55 5.93 3.20
CA TRP A 409 -28.31 5.16 2.22
C TRP A 409 -28.52 5.93 0.92
N ARG A 410 -28.91 7.22 0.99
CA ARG A 410 -29.02 8.09 -0.19
C ARG A 410 -27.69 8.24 -0.91
N TYR A 411 -26.62 8.49 -0.18
CA TYR A 411 -25.26 8.55 -0.73
C TYR A 411 -24.89 7.29 -1.53
N VAL A 412 -25.16 6.12 -0.96
CA VAL A 412 -24.83 4.83 -1.59
C VAL A 412 -25.71 4.53 -2.79
N LEU A 413 -27.00 4.92 -2.77
CA LEU A 413 -27.95 4.61 -3.83
C LEU A 413 -27.96 5.67 -4.95
N GLU A 414 -27.85 6.93 -4.61
CA GLU A 414 -28.06 8.07 -5.51
C GLU A 414 -26.78 8.81 -5.84
N GLY A 415 -25.72 8.59 -5.08
CA GLY A 415 -24.41 9.25 -5.25
C GLY A 415 -24.39 10.69 -4.74
N PHE A 416 -25.32 11.06 -3.84
CA PHE A 416 -25.29 12.33 -3.11
C PHE A 416 -24.27 12.25 -1.96
N GLU A 417 -23.53 13.33 -1.71
CA GLU A 417 -22.58 13.38 -0.61
C GLU A 417 -23.32 13.65 0.71
N PRO A 418 -22.99 12.90 1.79
CA PRO A 418 -23.41 13.30 3.13
C PRO A 418 -22.71 14.62 3.47
N GLY A 419 -23.48 15.60 3.94
CA GLY A 419 -23.01 16.93 4.34
C GLY A 419 -21.96 16.91 5.47
#